data_ecb90d8b5c881877c6b5149f68e62cfe
#
_entry.id   ecb90d8b5c881877c6b5149f68e62cfe
#
_cell.length_a   1.000
_cell.length_b   1.000
_cell.length_c   1.000
_cell.angle_alpha   90.00
_cell.angle_beta   90.00
_cell.angle_gamma   90.00
#
_symmetry.space_group_name_H-M   'P 1'
#
loop_
_entity.id
_entity.type
_entity.pdbx_description
1 polymer ?
#
loop_
_entity_poly.entity_id
_entity_poly.type
_entity_poly.pdbx_seq_one_letter_code
_entity_poly.pdbx_strand_id
1 'polypeptide(L)'
;MNILEVQDLCKTYGKGEAAVQALRHATFSVRKGEFIAIIGESGSGKSTLLNVVGALDKATSGKVWIDGQDIFSMPEKKLTVFRRQHIGFIFQSFNLIPELNVEQNITFPLLLDYKRPDQRFVNELLNVLGLTERRHHLPSQLSGGQQQRVAIGRALVTRP
;
A
#
# COMPACT_ATOMS: atom_id res chain seq x y z
N MET A 1 -0.23 -4.12 -21.20
CA MET A 1 -1.43 -3.63 -20.49
C MET A 1 -0.95 -2.86 -19.27
N ASN A 2 -1.39 -1.62 -19.09
CA ASN A 2 -1.03 -0.81 -17.93
C ASN A 2 -1.83 -1.29 -16.71
N ILE A 3 -1.14 -1.45 -15.58
CA ILE A 3 -1.76 -1.74 -14.29
C ILE A 3 -2.10 -0.46 -13.53
N LEU A 4 -1.32 0.60 -13.75
CA LEU A 4 -1.54 1.92 -13.19
C LEU A 4 -1.46 2.97 -14.30
N GLU A 5 -2.44 3.86 -14.35
CA GLU A 5 -2.41 5.04 -15.20
C GLU A 5 -2.76 6.28 -14.37
N VAL A 6 -1.95 7.31 -14.51
CA VAL A 6 -2.07 8.58 -13.81
C VAL A 6 -2.12 9.70 -14.83
N GLN A 7 -3.16 10.53 -14.78
CA GLN A 7 -3.36 11.62 -15.72
C GLN A 7 -3.60 12.94 -14.98
N ASP A 8 -2.73 13.90 -15.26
CA ASP A 8 -2.84 15.29 -14.81
C ASP A 8 -3.09 15.43 -13.31
N LEU A 9 -2.41 14.56 -12.52
CA LEU A 9 -2.64 14.43 -11.09
C LEU A 9 -2.06 15.63 -10.35
N CYS A 10 -2.93 16.34 -9.61
CA CYS A 10 -2.53 17.43 -8.73
C CYS A 10 -2.97 17.16 -7.29
N LYS A 11 -2.14 17.60 -6.36
CA LYS A 11 -2.47 17.59 -4.93
C LYS A 11 -2.01 18.87 -4.26
N THR A 12 -2.96 19.56 -3.65
CA THR A 12 -2.73 20.76 -2.84
C THR A 12 -3.25 20.53 -1.43
N TYR A 13 -2.43 20.81 -0.43
CA TYR A 13 -2.79 20.83 0.97
C TYR A 13 -3.00 22.26 1.45
N GLY A 14 -3.91 22.47 2.38
CA GLY A 14 -4.25 23.80 2.91
C GLY A 14 -5.14 24.61 1.98
N LYS A 15 -5.37 25.87 2.35
CA LYS A 15 -6.18 26.83 1.60
C LYS A 15 -5.56 28.23 1.69
N GLY A 16 -5.86 29.10 0.73
CA GLY A 16 -5.36 30.49 0.69
C GLY A 16 -3.83 30.57 0.65
N GLU A 17 -3.25 31.49 1.40
CA GLU A 17 -1.81 31.75 1.42
C GLU A 17 -0.98 30.56 1.99
N ALA A 18 -1.60 29.69 2.81
CA ALA A 18 -0.96 28.51 3.37
C ALA A 18 -1.08 27.26 2.46
N ALA A 19 -1.55 27.41 1.24
CA ALA A 19 -1.70 26.29 0.29
C ALA A 19 -0.33 25.81 -0.20
N VAL A 20 -0.08 24.50 -0.04
CA VAL A 20 1.14 23.83 -0.54
C VAL A 20 0.76 22.87 -1.66
N GLN A 21 1.21 23.15 -2.86
CA GLN A 21 1.02 22.28 -4.02
C GLN A 21 2.08 21.16 -4.02
N ALA A 22 1.70 20.01 -3.47
CA ALA A 22 2.59 18.87 -3.31
C ALA A 22 2.77 18.05 -4.60
N LEU A 23 1.74 18.01 -5.47
CA LEU A 23 1.82 17.39 -6.81
C LEU A 23 1.34 18.39 -7.86
N ARG A 24 2.04 18.42 -8.99
CA ARG A 24 1.75 19.32 -10.12
C ARG A 24 1.72 18.51 -11.40
N HIS A 25 0.51 18.33 -11.97
CA HIS A 25 0.30 17.75 -13.30
C HIS A 25 1.07 16.45 -13.57
N ALA A 26 1.14 15.55 -12.55
CA ALA A 26 1.84 14.29 -12.71
C ALA A 26 1.08 13.37 -13.68
N THR A 27 1.77 12.92 -14.73
CA THR A 27 1.21 12.02 -15.74
C THR A 27 2.22 10.93 -16.04
N PHE A 28 1.86 9.67 -15.83
CA PHE A 28 2.67 8.50 -16.14
C PHE A 28 1.82 7.23 -16.14
N SER A 29 2.39 6.14 -16.61
CA SER A 29 1.78 4.82 -16.54
C SER A 29 2.79 3.75 -16.14
N VAL A 30 2.30 2.65 -15.55
CA VAL A 30 3.07 1.49 -15.16
C VAL A 30 2.44 0.25 -15.77
N ARG A 31 3.25 -0.56 -16.45
CA ARG A 31 2.79 -1.83 -17.02
C ARG A 31 2.80 -2.93 -15.96
N LYS A 32 1.95 -3.91 -16.14
CA LYS A 32 1.94 -5.09 -15.28
C LYS A 32 3.32 -5.77 -15.26
N GLY A 33 3.83 -6.04 -14.07
CA GLY A 33 5.15 -6.65 -13.85
C GLY A 33 6.32 -5.68 -13.87
N GLU A 34 6.10 -4.37 -14.09
CA GLU A 34 7.17 -3.38 -13.98
C GLU A 34 7.54 -3.09 -12.53
N PHE A 35 8.82 -2.86 -12.32
CA PHE A 35 9.37 -2.28 -11.10
C PHE A 35 9.78 -0.84 -11.39
N ILE A 36 9.25 0.12 -10.64
CA ILE A 36 9.59 1.53 -10.78
C ILE A 36 10.15 2.10 -9.48
N ALA A 37 11.08 3.04 -9.59
CA ALA A 37 11.60 3.82 -8.47
C ALA A 37 11.22 5.28 -8.64
N ILE A 38 10.64 5.88 -7.59
CA ILE A 38 10.37 7.32 -7.52
C ILE A 38 11.51 7.97 -6.74
N ILE A 39 12.31 8.75 -7.44
CA ILE A 39 13.50 9.43 -6.89
C ILE A 39 13.29 10.94 -6.84
N GLY A 40 13.96 11.61 -5.94
CA GLY A 40 13.91 13.08 -5.78
C GLY A 40 14.31 13.50 -4.37
N GLU A 41 14.48 14.78 -4.17
CA GLU A 41 14.87 15.39 -2.88
C GLU A 41 13.77 15.22 -1.81
N SER A 42 14.14 15.45 -0.54
CA SER A 42 13.14 15.49 0.53
C SER A 42 12.14 16.62 0.26
N GLY A 43 10.86 16.34 0.49
CA GLY A 43 9.78 17.32 0.22
C GLY A 43 9.32 17.39 -1.24
N SER A 44 9.91 16.64 -2.19
CA SER A 44 9.52 16.68 -3.62
C SER A 44 8.17 16.01 -3.94
N GLY A 45 7.40 15.57 -2.95
CA GLY A 45 6.06 15.01 -3.17
C GLY A 45 5.99 13.49 -3.37
N LYS A 46 7.11 12.74 -3.24
CA LYS A 46 7.13 11.26 -3.45
C LYS A 46 6.11 10.51 -2.61
N SER A 47 6.10 10.77 -1.31
CA SER A 47 5.15 10.12 -0.38
C SER A 47 3.71 10.54 -0.67
N THR A 48 3.49 11.82 -1.05
CA THR A 48 2.17 12.30 -1.48
C THR A 48 1.72 11.55 -2.73
N LEU A 49 2.59 11.39 -3.73
CA LEU A 49 2.27 10.63 -4.94
C LEU A 49 1.87 9.19 -4.61
N LEU A 50 2.68 8.48 -3.80
CA LEU A 50 2.36 7.11 -3.37
C LEU A 50 1.04 7.02 -2.61
N ASN A 51 0.76 7.97 -1.71
CA ASN A 51 -0.49 7.99 -0.96
C ASN A 51 -1.71 8.24 -1.86
N VAL A 52 -1.58 9.15 -2.84
CA VAL A 52 -2.68 9.47 -3.75
C VAL A 52 -2.93 8.33 -4.74
N VAL A 53 -1.90 7.79 -5.40
CA VAL A 53 -2.07 6.66 -6.32
C VAL A 53 -2.49 5.38 -5.62
N GLY A 54 -2.12 5.22 -4.35
CA GLY A 54 -2.56 4.11 -3.50
C GLY A 54 -3.93 4.31 -2.86
N ALA A 55 -4.66 5.37 -3.21
CA ALA A 55 -5.98 5.69 -2.64
C ALA A 55 -6.01 5.86 -1.11
N LEU A 56 -4.88 6.23 -0.50
CA LEU A 56 -4.83 6.62 0.92
C LEU A 56 -5.19 8.09 1.12
N ASP A 57 -5.00 8.91 0.08
CA ASP A 57 -5.35 10.32 0.05
C ASP A 57 -6.07 10.64 -1.27
N LYS A 58 -6.89 11.69 -1.28
CA LYS A 58 -7.63 12.13 -2.46
C LYS A 58 -6.82 13.16 -3.24
N ALA A 59 -6.85 13.05 -4.57
CA ALA A 59 -6.33 14.10 -5.44
C ALA A 59 -7.13 15.40 -5.29
N THR A 60 -6.50 16.54 -5.56
CA THR A 60 -7.19 17.81 -5.76
C THR A 60 -7.83 17.85 -7.16
N SER A 61 -7.12 17.34 -8.16
CA SER A 61 -7.61 17.15 -9.54
C SER A 61 -6.81 16.05 -10.23
N GLY A 62 -7.24 15.66 -11.44
CA GLY A 62 -6.65 14.58 -12.20
C GLY A 62 -7.32 13.24 -11.94
N LYS A 63 -6.80 12.19 -12.57
CA LYS A 63 -7.39 10.84 -12.52
C LYS A 63 -6.33 9.78 -12.30
N VAL A 64 -6.74 8.71 -11.63
CA VAL A 64 -5.91 7.51 -11.42
C VAL A 64 -6.75 6.28 -11.74
N TRP A 65 -6.23 5.44 -12.63
CA TRP A 65 -6.81 4.14 -12.93
C TRP A 65 -5.87 3.04 -12.43
N ILE A 66 -6.44 2.08 -11.75
CA ILE A 66 -5.75 0.84 -11.35
C ILE A 66 -6.54 -0.32 -11.95
N ASP A 67 -5.85 -1.16 -12.70
CA ASP A 67 -6.45 -2.28 -13.44
C ASP A 67 -7.67 -1.84 -14.28
N GLY A 68 -7.55 -0.66 -14.95
CA GLY A 68 -8.58 -0.05 -15.78
C GLY A 68 -9.75 0.60 -15.01
N GLN A 69 -9.73 0.62 -13.69
CA GLN A 69 -10.78 1.21 -12.87
C GLN A 69 -10.38 2.60 -12.34
N ASP A 70 -11.17 3.63 -12.60
CA ASP A 70 -10.98 4.97 -12.05
C ASP A 70 -11.28 4.96 -10.55
N ILE A 71 -10.22 5.02 -9.73
CA ILE A 71 -10.35 4.89 -8.27
C ILE A 71 -11.04 6.09 -7.62
N PHE A 72 -10.98 7.28 -8.22
CA PHE A 72 -11.61 8.48 -7.65
C PHE A 72 -13.09 8.62 -8.04
N SER A 73 -13.58 7.84 -9.01
CA SER A 73 -15.00 7.73 -9.32
C SER A 73 -15.75 6.79 -8.37
N MET A 74 -15.03 5.99 -7.58
CA MET A 74 -15.63 5.01 -6.67
C MET A 74 -16.19 5.67 -5.41
N PRO A 75 -17.39 5.24 -4.93
CA PRO A 75 -17.83 5.56 -3.58
C PRO A 75 -16.84 5.05 -2.52
N GLU A 76 -16.69 5.79 -1.41
CA GLU A 76 -15.70 5.52 -0.36
C GLU A 76 -15.70 4.05 0.13
N LYS A 77 -16.89 3.47 0.30
CA LYS A 77 -17.03 2.06 0.71
C LYS A 77 -16.43 1.10 -0.31
N LYS A 78 -16.65 1.35 -1.60
CA LYS A 78 -16.07 0.53 -2.69
C LYS A 78 -14.57 0.73 -2.78
N LEU A 79 -14.09 1.98 -2.68
CA LEU A 79 -12.67 2.31 -2.72
C LEU A 79 -11.90 1.62 -1.59
N THR A 80 -12.47 1.57 -0.38
CA THR A 80 -11.86 0.88 0.76
C THR A 80 -11.69 -0.63 0.50
N VAL A 81 -12.70 -1.28 -0.08
CA VAL A 81 -12.63 -2.70 -0.44
C VAL A 81 -11.63 -2.90 -1.58
N PHE A 82 -11.71 -2.07 -2.63
CA PHE A 82 -10.81 -2.13 -3.77
C PHE A 82 -9.34 -2.01 -3.34
N ARG A 83 -9.00 -1.00 -2.54
CA ARG A 83 -7.66 -0.79 -2.00
C ARG A 83 -7.13 -2.02 -1.27
N ARG A 84 -7.94 -2.62 -0.39
CA ARG A 84 -7.56 -3.79 0.39
C ARG A 84 -7.29 -5.03 -0.48
N GLN A 85 -7.97 -5.15 -1.62
CA GLN A 85 -7.88 -6.31 -2.50
C GLN A 85 -6.83 -6.17 -3.60
N HIS A 86 -6.51 -4.94 -4.04
CA HIS A 86 -5.70 -4.69 -5.24
C HIS A 86 -4.40 -3.95 -4.94
N ILE A 87 -4.18 -3.47 -3.71
CA ILE A 87 -3.01 -2.67 -3.37
C ILE A 87 -2.35 -3.20 -2.09
N GLY A 88 -1.10 -3.62 -2.19
CA GLY A 88 -0.27 -3.93 -1.02
C GLY A 88 0.56 -2.73 -0.61
N PHE A 89 0.36 -2.23 0.63
CA PHE A 89 1.13 -1.12 1.18
C PHE A 89 2.22 -1.59 2.14
N ILE A 90 3.43 -1.07 1.96
CA ILE A 90 4.54 -1.22 2.89
C ILE A 90 4.93 0.19 3.34
N PHE A 91 4.63 0.53 4.59
CA PHE A 91 4.95 1.83 5.17
C PHE A 91 6.36 1.86 5.76
N GLN A 92 6.97 3.03 5.77
CA GLN A 92 8.30 3.24 6.37
C GLN A 92 8.32 2.90 7.89
N SER A 93 7.25 3.17 8.60
CA SER A 93 7.08 2.87 10.03
C SER A 93 6.43 1.49 10.29
N PHE A 94 6.37 0.61 9.29
CA PHE A 94 5.82 -0.75 9.29
C PHE A 94 4.34 -0.84 9.66
N ASN A 95 3.84 -0.04 10.59
CA ASN A 95 2.43 0.02 11.05
C ASN A 95 1.87 -1.38 11.37
N LEU A 96 2.63 -2.18 12.11
CA LEU A 96 2.17 -3.46 12.62
C LEU A 96 1.21 -3.23 13.79
N ILE A 97 0.24 -4.14 13.93
CA ILE A 97 -0.69 -4.15 15.06
C ILE A 97 0.04 -4.79 16.24
N PRO A 98 0.29 -4.04 17.33
CA PRO A 98 1.17 -4.51 18.43
C PRO A 98 0.67 -5.75 19.15
N GLU A 99 -0.65 -5.93 19.22
CA GLU A 99 -1.32 -7.03 19.91
C GLU A 99 -1.39 -8.31 19.07
N LEU A 100 -1.06 -8.24 17.79
CA LEU A 100 -1.08 -9.37 16.88
C LEU A 100 0.33 -9.92 16.67
N ASN A 101 0.45 -11.25 16.66
CA ASN A 101 1.71 -11.89 16.31
C ASN A 101 2.03 -11.76 14.79
N VAL A 102 3.17 -12.29 14.36
CA VAL A 102 3.64 -12.24 12.97
C VAL A 102 2.60 -12.77 12.00
N GLU A 103 2.10 -14.00 12.23
CA GLU A 103 1.12 -14.61 11.33
C GLU A 103 -0.19 -13.83 11.29
N GLN A 104 -0.66 -13.38 12.44
CA GLN A 104 -1.89 -12.60 12.55
C GLN A 104 -1.75 -11.25 11.84
N ASN A 105 -0.61 -10.54 11.99
CA ASN A 105 -0.35 -9.32 11.23
C ASN A 105 -0.36 -9.56 9.72
N ILE A 106 0.29 -10.64 9.26
CA ILE A 106 0.32 -10.98 7.83
C ILE A 106 -1.09 -11.29 7.31
N THR A 107 -1.87 -12.09 8.02
CA THR A 107 -3.18 -12.57 7.57
C THR A 107 -4.32 -11.58 7.82
N PHE A 108 -4.08 -10.51 8.57
CA PHE A 108 -5.11 -9.54 8.96
C PHE A 108 -5.94 -8.97 7.79
N PRO A 109 -5.34 -8.59 6.63
CA PRO A 109 -6.13 -8.10 5.49
C PRO A 109 -7.16 -9.11 4.97
N LEU A 110 -6.86 -10.40 5.01
CA LEU A 110 -7.79 -11.46 4.59
C LEU A 110 -8.99 -11.56 5.55
N LEU A 111 -8.74 -11.40 6.86
CA LEU A 111 -9.81 -11.44 7.86
C LEU A 111 -10.80 -10.28 7.69
N LEU A 112 -10.32 -9.10 7.28
CA LEU A 112 -11.18 -7.96 6.95
C LEU A 112 -12.11 -8.22 5.74
N ASP A 113 -11.75 -9.16 4.89
CA ASP A 113 -12.56 -9.63 3.75
C ASP A 113 -13.36 -10.89 4.07
N TYR A 114 -13.39 -11.32 5.34
CA TYR A 114 -14.01 -12.59 5.76
C TYR A 114 -13.45 -13.81 5.01
N LYS A 115 -12.23 -13.72 4.48
CA LYS A 115 -11.54 -14.81 3.79
C LYS A 115 -10.71 -15.62 4.77
N ARG A 116 -10.72 -16.93 4.61
CA ARG A 116 -9.80 -17.82 5.34
C ARG A 116 -8.43 -17.78 4.69
N PRO A 117 -7.33 -17.63 5.48
CA PRO A 117 -5.98 -17.73 4.96
C PRO A 117 -5.70 -19.10 4.33
N ASP A 118 -5.10 -19.10 3.15
CA ASP A 118 -4.49 -20.30 2.57
C ASP A 118 -3.20 -20.62 3.36
N GLN A 119 -3.26 -21.62 4.21
CA GLN A 119 -2.15 -21.97 5.09
C GLN A 119 -0.87 -22.40 4.33
N ARG A 120 -1.01 -22.96 3.12
CA ARG A 120 0.15 -23.28 2.28
C ARG A 120 0.87 -22.02 1.87
N PHE A 121 0.13 -21.04 1.36
CA PHE A 121 0.68 -19.75 0.94
C PHE A 121 1.24 -18.95 2.12
N VAL A 122 0.56 -18.94 3.27
CA VAL A 122 1.08 -18.28 4.48
C VAL A 122 2.41 -18.91 4.93
N ASN A 123 2.49 -20.24 4.92
CA ASN A 123 3.73 -20.95 5.26
C ASN A 123 4.86 -20.64 4.26
N GLU A 124 4.55 -20.57 2.97
CA GLU A 124 5.50 -20.16 1.92
C GLU A 124 6.01 -18.74 2.17
N LEU A 125 5.12 -17.78 2.42
CA LEU A 125 5.49 -16.40 2.75
C LEU A 125 6.38 -16.33 3.99
N LEU A 126 6.02 -17.00 5.07
CA LEU A 126 6.82 -17.03 6.29
C LEU A 126 8.22 -17.60 6.03
N ASN A 127 8.32 -18.65 5.23
CA ASN A 127 9.59 -19.26 4.88
C ASN A 127 10.47 -18.34 4.03
N VAL A 128 9.94 -17.79 2.94
CA VAL A 128 10.66 -16.87 2.03
C VAL A 128 11.11 -15.61 2.77
N LEU A 129 10.30 -15.11 3.71
CA LEU A 129 10.63 -13.94 4.52
C LEU A 129 11.53 -14.25 5.72
N GLY A 130 11.88 -15.53 5.97
CA GLY A 130 12.71 -15.95 7.12
C GLY A 130 12.04 -15.67 8.46
N LEU A 131 10.71 -15.88 8.56
CA LEU A 131 9.89 -15.59 9.72
C LEU A 131 9.26 -16.85 10.35
N THR A 132 9.54 -18.04 9.83
CA THR A 132 8.92 -19.30 10.29
C THR A 132 9.08 -19.49 11.81
N GLU A 133 10.30 -19.35 12.33
CA GLU A 133 10.60 -19.49 13.76
C GLU A 133 10.07 -18.32 14.61
N ARG A 134 9.61 -17.25 13.95
CA ARG A 134 9.06 -16.05 14.61
C ARG A 134 7.55 -15.92 14.45
N ARG A 135 6.89 -16.93 13.87
CA ARG A 135 5.46 -16.95 13.53
C ARG A 135 4.56 -16.42 14.66
N HIS A 136 4.85 -16.78 15.91
CA HIS A 136 4.05 -16.45 17.07
C HIS A 136 4.61 -15.28 17.91
N HIS A 137 5.69 -14.64 17.45
CA HIS A 137 6.27 -13.49 18.14
C HIS A 137 5.43 -12.24 17.92
N LEU A 138 5.35 -11.38 18.94
CA LEU A 138 4.76 -10.04 18.83
C LEU A 138 5.74 -9.06 18.17
N PRO A 139 5.28 -7.96 17.60
CA PRO A 139 6.13 -6.94 17.00
C PRO A 139 7.24 -6.43 17.92
N SER A 140 6.97 -6.28 19.22
CA SER A 140 7.94 -5.85 20.24
C SER A 140 9.12 -6.82 20.43
N GLN A 141 8.99 -8.07 20.00
CA GLN A 141 10.01 -9.12 20.09
C GLN A 141 10.85 -9.23 18.80
N LEU A 142 10.61 -8.36 17.81
CA LEU A 142 11.22 -8.41 16.49
C LEU A 142 12.18 -7.24 16.29
N SER A 143 13.28 -7.50 15.60
CA SER A 143 14.13 -6.42 15.08
C SER A 143 13.40 -5.60 14.02
N GLY A 144 13.85 -4.37 13.74
CA GLY A 144 13.25 -3.51 12.70
C GLY A 144 13.20 -4.19 11.33
N GLY A 145 14.26 -4.92 10.94
CA GLY A 145 14.27 -5.68 9.69
C GLY A 145 13.27 -6.84 9.67
N GLN A 146 13.03 -7.48 10.83
CA GLN A 146 11.98 -8.51 10.93
C GLN A 146 10.58 -7.89 10.86
N GLN A 147 10.34 -6.77 11.53
CA GLN A 147 9.08 -6.03 11.42
C GLN A 147 8.79 -5.58 9.99
N GLN A 148 9.80 -5.11 9.27
CA GLN A 148 9.68 -4.77 7.85
C GLN A 148 9.26 -5.99 7.02
N ARG A 149 9.87 -7.16 7.23
CA ARG A 149 9.50 -8.39 6.53
C ARG A 149 8.07 -8.84 6.86
N VAL A 150 7.58 -8.63 8.08
CA VAL A 150 6.17 -8.84 8.42
C VAL A 150 5.25 -7.90 7.63
N ALA A 151 5.61 -6.62 7.52
CA ALA A 151 4.86 -5.66 6.71
C ALA A 151 4.84 -6.03 5.23
N ILE A 152 5.94 -6.57 4.69
CA ILE A 152 6.00 -7.12 3.33
C ILE A 152 5.05 -8.32 3.19
N GLY A 153 5.08 -9.27 4.12
CA GLY A 153 4.17 -10.41 4.12
C GLY A 153 2.70 -10.01 4.15
N ARG A 154 2.36 -9.02 4.99
CA ARG A 154 1.01 -8.44 5.05
C ARG A 154 0.58 -7.81 3.74
N ALA A 155 1.49 -7.13 3.02
CA ALA A 155 1.19 -6.53 1.74
C ALA A 155 0.96 -7.58 0.62
N LEU A 156 1.65 -8.72 0.68
CA LEU A 156 1.62 -9.77 -0.35
C LEU A 156 0.52 -10.81 -0.14
N VAL A 157 -0.02 -10.97 1.08
CA VAL A 157 -0.93 -12.06 1.42
C VAL A 157 -2.24 -12.03 0.62
N THR A 158 -2.68 -10.85 0.20
CA THR A 158 -3.88 -10.67 -0.63
C THR A 158 -3.62 -10.97 -2.11
N ARG A 159 -2.36 -11.14 -2.52
CA ARG A 159 -1.93 -11.28 -3.94
C ARG A 159 -2.43 -10.11 -4.78
N PRO A 160 -2.12 -8.87 -4.37
CA PRO A 160 -2.65 -7.67 -5.01
C PRO A 160 -2.18 -7.50 -6.45
#